data_2f254e7924461e14bd1988014f4a93d5
#
_entry.id   2f254e7924461e14bd1988014f4a93d5
#
_cell.length_a   1.000
_cell.length_b   1.000
_cell.length_c   1.000
_cell.angle_alpha   90.00
_cell.angle_beta   90.00
_cell.angle_gamma   90.00
#
_symmetry.space_group_name_H-M   'P 1'
#
loop_
_entity.id
_entity.type
_entity.pdbx_description
1 polymer ?
#
loop_
_entity_poly.entity_id
_entity_poly.type
_entity_poly.pdbx_seq_one_letter_code
_entity_poly.pdbx_strand_id
1 'polypeptide(L)'
;MPYFFKGKTYHLKIEVIDTKKPTIKESESLKIEKGKSYDLKKGIIIKDNSNQYNLTIDTNDFNPNQIGNYTIYYKANDLSNNQTIFKRKVTVVKKIEIGTHIESNKKIVYLTFDDGPSQNTDRILKILKKYNAKATFFVTGCHQEYNQYIIEAYKQGHTIGLHSYLHEYQDIYSSKDAYFKDLKKIKQMVKQLIGIQVHYIRFPGGSSNRISKNYCHGIMSQLTREVIKQGYQYYDWNGDTTDASGDHIPTATIIKQATSETHQNIVLLAHDTDAKDTTVAALPSIIQYYKEKGYQFLGIDDESYYVHHDIQN
;
A
#
# COMPACT_ATOMS: atom_id res chain seq x y z
N MET A 1 -46.97 -13.57 36.10
CA MET A 1 -48.28 -12.91 36.16
C MET A 1 -49.15 -13.65 37.15
N PRO A 2 -49.82 -12.99 38.09
CA PRO A 2 -50.83 -13.62 38.89
C PRO A 2 -52.11 -13.87 38.05
N TYR A 3 -52.77 -15.02 38.25
CA TYR A 3 -54.11 -15.27 37.70
C TYR A 3 -54.99 -15.85 38.76
N PHE A 4 -56.26 -15.55 38.65
CA PHE A 4 -57.28 -15.94 39.60
C PHE A 4 -58.11 -17.12 39.09
N PHE A 5 -58.25 -18.19 39.92
CA PHE A 5 -59.08 -19.29 39.60
C PHE A 5 -59.76 -19.78 40.88
N LYS A 6 -61.09 -19.90 40.89
CA LYS A 6 -61.89 -20.30 42.04
C LYS A 6 -61.53 -19.53 43.34
N GLY A 7 -61.41 -18.20 43.28
CA GLY A 7 -61.11 -17.36 44.43
C GLY A 7 -59.67 -17.48 45.01
N LYS A 8 -58.79 -18.19 44.34
CA LYS A 8 -57.36 -18.30 44.74
C LYS A 8 -56.45 -17.64 43.75
N THR A 9 -55.38 -16.96 44.24
CA THR A 9 -54.33 -16.37 43.44
C THR A 9 -53.26 -17.40 43.21
N TYR A 10 -52.91 -17.59 41.96
CA TYR A 10 -51.72 -18.42 41.55
C TYR A 10 -50.67 -17.53 40.97
N HIS A 11 -49.42 -17.81 41.30
CA HIS A 11 -48.24 -17.14 40.75
C HIS A 11 -47.54 -18.07 39.75
N LEU A 12 -47.57 -17.73 38.50
CA LEU A 12 -46.79 -18.41 37.49
C LEU A 12 -45.38 -17.78 37.45
N LYS A 13 -44.38 -18.55 37.78
CA LYS A 13 -42.99 -18.18 37.58
C LYS A 13 -42.60 -18.51 36.13
N ILE A 14 -42.38 -17.47 35.35
CA ILE A 14 -41.91 -17.61 33.99
C ILE A 14 -40.41 -17.33 34.03
N GLU A 15 -39.60 -18.25 33.56
CA GLU A 15 -38.19 -18.09 33.35
C GLU A 15 -37.94 -17.89 31.85
N VAL A 16 -37.28 -16.78 31.50
CA VAL A 16 -36.89 -16.51 30.12
C VAL A 16 -35.48 -17.01 29.95
N ILE A 17 -35.33 -18.03 29.13
CA ILE A 17 -34.00 -18.64 28.86
C ILE A 17 -33.55 -18.22 27.49
N ASP A 18 -32.33 -17.70 27.38
CA ASP A 18 -31.66 -17.49 26.09
C ASP A 18 -31.11 -18.83 25.59
N THR A 19 -31.52 -19.24 24.40
CA THR A 19 -31.07 -20.47 23.72
C THR A 19 -30.27 -20.19 22.46
N LYS A 20 -30.03 -18.90 22.12
CA LYS A 20 -29.30 -18.52 20.93
C LYS A 20 -27.82 -18.42 21.23
N LYS A 21 -27.00 -19.10 20.42
CA LYS A 21 -25.55 -19.07 20.53
C LYS A 21 -24.99 -17.79 19.92
N PRO A 22 -23.88 -17.24 20.45
CA PRO A 22 -23.10 -16.20 19.78
C PRO A 22 -22.68 -16.66 18.40
N THR A 23 -22.57 -15.72 17.47
CA THR A 23 -22.01 -15.97 16.13
C THR A 23 -20.61 -15.38 16.03
N ILE A 24 -19.66 -16.12 15.42
CA ILE A 24 -18.29 -15.66 15.18
C ILE A 24 -18.05 -15.71 13.69
N LYS A 25 -17.52 -14.61 13.13
CA LYS A 25 -17.13 -14.49 11.73
C LYS A 25 -15.73 -13.91 11.61
N GLU A 26 -15.02 -14.29 10.57
CA GLU A 26 -13.74 -13.73 10.16
C GLU A 26 -13.94 -12.76 8.98
N SER A 27 -13.33 -11.59 9.02
CA SER A 27 -13.40 -10.60 7.93
C SER A 27 -12.29 -10.79 6.88
N GLU A 28 -11.15 -11.40 7.27
CA GLU A 28 -9.99 -11.61 6.41
C GLU A 28 -9.12 -12.77 6.92
N SER A 29 -8.43 -13.46 6.02
CA SER A 29 -7.44 -14.48 6.37
C SER A 29 -6.26 -13.84 7.12
N LEU A 30 -5.67 -14.58 8.08
CA LEU A 30 -4.60 -14.06 8.91
C LEU A 30 -3.24 -14.60 8.45
N LYS A 31 -2.40 -13.71 7.92
CA LYS A 31 -0.97 -13.96 7.69
C LYS A 31 -0.14 -13.15 8.68
N ILE A 32 0.82 -13.79 9.33
CA ILE A 32 1.71 -13.19 10.32
C ILE A 32 3.15 -13.38 9.86
N GLU A 33 3.94 -12.32 9.86
CA GLU A 33 5.38 -12.45 9.65
C GLU A 33 6.05 -13.09 10.86
N LYS A 34 6.98 -14.01 10.60
CA LYS A 34 7.78 -14.65 11.64
C LYS A 34 8.42 -13.62 12.59
N GLY A 35 8.20 -13.80 13.89
CA GLY A 35 8.76 -12.94 14.95
C GLY A 35 8.03 -11.63 15.18
N LYS A 36 6.94 -11.35 14.47
CA LYS A 36 6.09 -10.16 14.74
C LYS A 36 5.01 -10.46 15.74
N SER A 37 4.74 -9.51 16.63
CA SER A 37 3.55 -9.55 17.47
C SER A 37 2.31 -9.24 16.65
N TYR A 38 1.21 -9.89 16.97
CA TYR A 38 -0.06 -9.70 16.27
C TYR A 38 -1.24 -9.77 17.24
N ASP A 39 -2.21 -8.88 17.05
CA ASP A 39 -3.48 -8.96 17.76
C ASP A 39 -4.39 -10.03 17.13
N LEU A 40 -4.48 -11.16 17.80
CA LEU A 40 -5.30 -12.30 17.35
C LEU A 40 -6.80 -11.98 17.29
N LYS A 41 -7.28 -10.92 17.97
CA LYS A 41 -8.68 -10.48 17.90
C LYS A 41 -8.99 -9.68 16.64
N LYS A 42 -7.97 -9.13 15.99
CA LYS A 42 -8.14 -8.35 14.76
C LYS A 42 -8.84 -9.16 13.67
N GLY A 43 -9.88 -8.59 13.06
CA GLY A 43 -10.66 -9.25 12.01
C GLY A 43 -11.64 -10.32 12.50
N ILE A 44 -11.81 -10.50 13.82
CA ILE A 44 -12.86 -11.36 14.39
C ILE A 44 -14.06 -10.49 14.76
N ILE A 45 -15.22 -10.87 14.27
CA ILE A 45 -16.51 -10.21 14.53
C ILE A 45 -17.40 -11.17 15.29
N ILE A 46 -17.82 -10.78 16.47
CA ILE A 46 -18.72 -11.57 17.32
C ILE A 46 -20.03 -10.81 17.49
N LYS A 47 -21.14 -11.52 17.31
CA LYS A 47 -22.49 -10.97 17.55
C LYS A 47 -23.28 -11.94 18.40
N ASP A 48 -23.97 -11.40 19.38
CA ASP A 48 -24.92 -12.10 20.24
C ASP A 48 -26.17 -11.27 20.43
N ASN A 49 -27.32 -11.91 20.70
CA ASN A 49 -28.61 -11.23 20.91
C ASN A 49 -28.64 -10.44 22.22
N SER A 50 -27.89 -10.86 23.25
CA SER A 50 -27.74 -10.13 24.51
C SER A 50 -26.68 -9.04 24.46
N ASN A 51 -25.84 -8.99 23.40
CA ASN A 51 -24.64 -8.17 23.29
C ASN A 51 -23.61 -8.41 24.42
N GLN A 52 -23.73 -9.53 25.15
CA GLN A 52 -22.84 -9.90 26.24
C GLN A 52 -22.28 -11.31 26.03
N TYR A 53 -20.99 -11.42 25.94
CA TYR A 53 -20.30 -12.69 25.76
C TYR A 53 -18.87 -12.64 26.33
N ASN A 54 -18.36 -13.82 26.70
CA ASN A 54 -16.96 -14.03 27.06
C ASN A 54 -16.23 -14.68 25.88
N LEU A 55 -15.12 -14.10 25.44
CA LEU A 55 -14.26 -14.65 24.39
C LEU A 55 -13.00 -15.25 24.99
N THR A 56 -12.76 -16.53 24.70
CA THR A 56 -11.49 -17.21 24.99
C THR A 56 -10.81 -17.57 23.66
N ILE A 57 -9.52 -17.32 23.57
CA ILE A 57 -8.69 -17.69 22.39
C ILE A 57 -7.74 -18.81 22.83
N ASP A 58 -7.88 -19.95 22.19
CA ASP A 58 -7.02 -21.11 22.41
C ASP A 58 -6.06 -21.19 21.19
N THR A 59 -4.79 -20.91 21.46
CA THR A 59 -3.76 -20.83 20.43
C THR A 59 -3.16 -22.19 20.06
N ASN A 60 -3.48 -23.23 20.83
CA ASN A 60 -2.95 -24.58 20.63
C ASN A 60 -1.43 -24.58 20.43
N ASP A 61 -0.94 -25.10 19.32
CA ASP A 61 0.48 -25.17 18.92
C ASP A 61 0.99 -23.94 18.16
N PHE A 62 0.20 -22.88 18.07
CA PHE A 62 0.57 -21.67 17.34
C PHE A 62 1.87 -21.05 17.87
N ASN A 63 2.87 -20.96 16.98
CA ASN A 63 4.16 -20.35 17.27
C ASN A 63 4.47 -19.25 16.23
N PRO A 64 4.39 -17.97 16.60
CA PRO A 64 4.68 -16.87 15.67
C PRO A 64 6.15 -16.81 15.23
N ASN A 65 7.06 -17.55 15.88
CA ASN A 65 8.47 -17.62 15.51
C ASN A 65 8.80 -18.80 14.58
N GLN A 66 7.82 -19.60 14.19
CA GLN A 66 8.02 -20.74 13.31
C GLN A 66 7.11 -20.63 12.10
N ILE A 67 7.70 -20.65 10.89
CA ILE A 67 6.95 -20.64 9.63
C ILE A 67 6.07 -21.90 9.55
N GLY A 68 4.80 -21.72 9.19
CA GLY A 68 3.86 -22.83 9.09
C GLY A 68 2.40 -22.38 9.05
N ASN A 69 1.51 -23.35 8.94
CA ASN A 69 0.07 -23.14 9.02
C ASN A 69 -0.44 -23.66 10.35
N TYR A 70 -1.18 -22.82 11.05
CA TYR A 70 -1.72 -23.07 12.38
C TYR A 70 -3.22 -22.93 12.40
N THR A 71 -3.86 -23.50 13.41
CA THR A 71 -5.28 -23.30 13.67
C THR A 71 -5.47 -22.74 15.08
N ILE A 72 -6.14 -21.61 15.16
CA ILE A 72 -6.52 -20.97 16.44
C ILE A 72 -8.01 -21.15 16.65
N TYR A 73 -8.43 -21.43 17.88
CA TYR A 73 -9.81 -21.63 18.24
C TYR A 73 -10.33 -20.43 19.05
N TYR A 74 -11.43 -19.85 18.60
CA TYR A 74 -12.15 -18.77 19.28
C TYR A 74 -13.41 -19.36 19.90
N LYS A 75 -13.54 -19.29 21.23
CA LYS A 75 -14.68 -19.81 21.97
C LYS A 75 -15.43 -18.62 22.54
N ALA A 76 -16.66 -18.37 22.09
CA ALA A 76 -17.53 -17.36 22.63
C ALA A 76 -18.66 -18.02 23.41
N ASN A 77 -18.82 -17.64 24.67
CA ASN A 77 -19.91 -18.06 25.55
C ASN A 77 -20.75 -16.83 25.90
N ASP A 78 -22.07 -16.91 25.75
CA ASP A 78 -23.00 -15.93 26.32
C ASP A 78 -23.22 -16.13 27.84
N LEU A 79 -24.02 -15.29 28.44
CA LEU A 79 -24.35 -15.39 29.88
C LEU A 79 -25.26 -16.59 30.22
N SER A 80 -25.92 -17.17 29.23
CA SER A 80 -26.77 -18.37 29.37
C SER A 80 -26.00 -19.67 29.08
N ASN A 81 -24.66 -19.58 28.94
CA ASN A 81 -23.73 -20.70 28.65
C ASN A 81 -23.91 -21.32 27.25
N ASN A 82 -24.59 -20.64 26.31
CA ASN A 82 -24.56 -21.09 24.94
C ASN A 82 -23.18 -20.79 24.31
N GLN A 83 -22.58 -21.80 23.71
CA GLN A 83 -21.21 -21.70 23.18
C GLN A 83 -21.13 -21.82 21.67
N THR A 84 -20.27 -21.03 21.08
CA THR A 84 -19.80 -21.18 19.69
C THR A 84 -18.28 -21.29 19.66
N ILE A 85 -17.79 -22.24 18.87
CA ILE A 85 -16.36 -22.42 18.60
C ILE A 85 -16.12 -22.14 17.11
N PHE A 86 -15.18 -21.23 16.83
CA PHE A 86 -14.77 -20.89 15.48
C PHE A 86 -13.29 -21.24 15.29
N LYS A 87 -12.94 -21.85 14.15
CA LYS A 87 -11.58 -22.22 13.78
C LYS A 87 -11.03 -21.22 12.77
N ARG A 88 -9.95 -20.53 13.13
CA ARG A 88 -9.24 -19.61 12.24
C ARG A 88 -7.95 -20.22 11.76
N LYS A 89 -7.72 -20.23 10.45
CA LYS A 89 -6.42 -20.59 9.88
C LYS A 89 -5.49 -19.37 9.97
N VAL A 90 -4.29 -19.61 10.49
CA VAL A 90 -3.23 -18.60 10.59
C VAL A 90 -2.01 -19.13 9.88
N THR A 91 -1.43 -18.34 8.99
CA THR A 91 -0.18 -18.69 8.31
C THR A 91 0.94 -17.78 8.82
N VAL A 92 1.96 -18.37 9.43
CA VAL A 92 3.22 -17.67 9.73
C VAL A 92 4.11 -17.80 8.51
N VAL A 93 4.48 -16.66 7.93
CA VAL A 93 5.32 -16.58 6.74
C VAL A 93 6.69 -16.00 7.08
N LYS A 94 7.70 -16.28 6.24
CA LYS A 94 8.94 -15.51 6.25
C LYS A 94 8.60 -14.01 6.11
N LYS A 95 9.48 -13.13 6.61
CA LYS A 95 9.33 -11.68 6.37
C LYS A 95 8.94 -11.46 4.91
N ILE A 96 7.85 -10.76 4.70
CA ILE A 96 7.44 -10.37 3.35
C ILE A 96 8.44 -9.30 2.94
N GLU A 97 9.38 -9.65 2.08
CA GLU A 97 10.23 -8.70 1.40
C GLU A 97 9.45 -8.20 0.20
N ILE A 98 9.20 -6.90 0.14
CA ILE A 98 8.55 -6.25 -0.98
C ILE A 98 9.62 -5.96 -2.04
N GLY A 99 9.41 -6.46 -3.25
CA GLY A 99 10.32 -6.28 -4.37
C GLY A 99 11.59 -7.14 -4.31
N THR A 100 12.38 -7.08 -5.35
CA THR A 100 13.65 -7.79 -5.48
C THR A 100 14.70 -6.92 -6.14
N HIS A 101 15.97 -7.07 -5.74
CA HIS A 101 17.11 -6.44 -6.42
C HIS A 101 17.67 -7.31 -7.56
N ILE A 102 17.07 -8.47 -7.81
CA ILE A 102 17.48 -9.38 -8.87
C ILE A 102 16.60 -9.11 -10.09
N GLU A 103 17.24 -8.74 -11.22
CA GLU A 103 16.52 -8.58 -12.48
C GLU A 103 15.88 -9.89 -12.92
N SER A 104 14.68 -9.82 -13.43
CA SER A 104 14.00 -10.96 -14.03
C SER A 104 14.52 -11.23 -15.44
N ASN A 105 14.28 -12.45 -15.95
CA ASN A 105 14.62 -12.80 -17.35
C ASN A 105 13.69 -12.12 -18.39
N LYS A 106 12.62 -11.45 -17.92
CA LYS A 106 11.67 -10.76 -18.79
C LYS A 106 12.10 -9.31 -18.99
N LYS A 107 11.91 -8.79 -20.19
CA LYS A 107 12.09 -7.38 -20.50
C LYS A 107 10.89 -6.58 -19.97
N ILE A 108 11.10 -5.79 -18.93
CA ILE A 108 10.04 -5.04 -18.25
C ILE A 108 10.45 -3.57 -18.12
N VAL A 109 9.53 -2.67 -18.46
CA VAL A 109 9.59 -1.26 -18.10
C VAL A 109 8.56 -1.00 -17.01
N TYR A 110 9.03 -0.61 -15.85
CA TYR A 110 8.23 0.00 -14.79
C TYR A 110 8.25 1.52 -15.02
N LEU A 111 7.31 2.00 -15.84
CA LEU A 111 7.16 3.43 -16.08
C LEU A 111 6.59 4.08 -14.83
N THR A 112 7.25 5.09 -14.30
CA THR A 112 6.86 5.72 -13.03
C THR A 112 6.72 7.23 -13.22
N PHE A 113 5.71 7.80 -12.56
CA PHE A 113 5.43 9.22 -12.55
C PHE A 113 5.44 9.74 -11.12
N ASP A 114 6.20 10.81 -10.89
CA ASP A 114 6.30 11.47 -9.60
C ASP A 114 5.53 12.80 -9.60
N ASP A 115 5.22 13.31 -8.40
CA ASP A 115 4.68 14.64 -8.09
C ASP A 115 3.20 14.87 -8.43
N GLY A 116 2.56 14.01 -9.19
CA GLY A 116 1.13 14.12 -9.47
C GLY A 116 0.23 13.92 -8.23
N PRO A 117 -1.10 14.05 -8.41
CA PRO A 117 -1.82 14.19 -9.67
C PRO A 117 -1.89 15.62 -10.22
N SER A 118 -2.11 15.73 -11.53
CA SER A 118 -2.36 17.00 -12.23
C SER A 118 -3.31 16.80 -13.43
N GLN A 119 -3.53 17.84 -14.24
CA GLN A 119 -4.26 17.69 -15.52
C GLN A 119 -3.54 16.74 -16.49
N ASN A 120 -2.20 16.66 -16.40
CA ASN A 120 -1.42 15.75 -17.23
C ASN A 120 -1.64 14.28 -16.84
N THR A 121 -1.99 13.99 -15.60
CA THR A 121 -2.31 12.61 -15.17
C THR A 121 -3.46 12.01 -16.00
N ASP A 122 -4.53 12.75 -16.25
CA ASP A 122 -5.64 12.30 -17.11
C ASP A 122 -5.19 12.00 -18.55
N ARG A 123 -4.36 12.89 -19.13
CA ARG A 123 -3.81 12.72 -20.48
C ARG A 123 -2.92 11.47 -20.55
N ILE A 124 -2.08 11.25 -19.53
CA ILE A 124 -1.22 10.06 -19.39
C ILE A 124 -2.06 8.80 -19.33
N LEU A 125 -3.11 8.77 -18.50
CA LEU A 125 -4.01 7.61 -18.37
C LEU A 125 -4.65 7.23 -19.71
N LYS A 126 -5.07 8.21 -20.51
CA LYS A 126 -5.61 7.97 -21.84
C LYS A 126 -4.58 7.34 -22.80
N ILE A 127 -3.33 7.81 -22.73
CA ILE A 127 -2.23 7.23 -23.53
C ILE A 127 -1.93 5.81 -23.07
N LEU A 128 -1.76 5.57 -21.78
CA LEU A 128 -1.48 4.25 -21.21
C LEU A 128 -2.57 3.24 -21.61
N LYS A 129 -3.83 3.63 -21.54
CA LYS A 129 -4.98 2.82 -21.98
C LYS A 129 -4.89 2.48 -23.47
N LYS A 130 -4.64 3.47 -24.33
CA LYS A 130 -4.49 3.29 -25.78
C LYS A 130 -3.40 2.28 -26.13
N TYR A 131 -2.29 2.34 -25.42
CA TYR A 131 -1.15 1.46 -25.67
C TYR A 131 -1.17 0.17 -24.85
N ASN A 132 -2.23 -0.12 -24.08
CA ASN A 132 -2.28 -1.25 -23.14
C ASN A 132 -0.99 -1.35 -22.31
N ALA A 133 -0.60 -0.27 -21.68
CA ALA A 133 0.58 -0.16 -20.82
C ALA A 133 0.14 0.12 -19.37
N LYS A 134 0.86 -0.44 -18.41
CA LYS A 134 0.68 -0.12 -17.00
C LYS A 134 1.82 0.74 -16.50
N ALA A 135 1.56 1.50 -15.45
CA ALA A 135 2.52 2.41 -14.83
C ALA A 135 2.32 2.48 -13.32
N THR A 136 3.24 3.12 -12.63
CA THR A 136 3.13 3.45 -11.20
C THR A 136 3.15 4.96 -11.03
N PHE A 137 2.24 5.49 -10.21
CA PHE A 137 2.16 6.89 -9.86
C PHE A 137 2.54 7.08 -8.40
N PHE A 138 3.67 7.72 -8.14
CA PHE A 138 4.10 8.14 -6.81
C PHE A 138 3.50 9.51 -6.51
N VAL A 139 2.36 9.49 -5.82
CA VAL A 139 1.48 10.65 -5.70
C VAL A 139 1.82 11.55 -4.51
N THR A 140 1.45 12.82 -4.63
CA THR A 140 1.56 13.83 -3.56
C THR A 140 0.19 14.23 -3.01
N GLY A 141 0.20 14.99 -1.89
CA GLY A 141 -1.00 15.64 -1.34
C GLY A 141 -1.18 17.10 -1.79
N CYS A 142 -0.35 17.59 -2.73
CA CYS A 142 -0.29 19.00 -3.08
C CYS A 142 -1.51 19.51 -3.87
N HIS A 143 -2.08 18.67 -4.76
CA HIS A 143 -3.12 19.04 -5.70
C HIS A 143 -4.36 18.17 -5.52
N GLN A 144 -5.05 18.34 -4.39
CA GLN A 144 -6.18 17.48 -4.01
C GLN A 144 -7.39 17.62 -4.93
N GLU A 145 -7.51 18.72 -5.67
CA GLU A 145 -8.52 18.94 -6.70
C GLU A 145 -8.43 17.91 -7.84
N TYR A 146 -7.28 17.26 -8.01
CA TYR A 146 -7.05 16.20 -9.01
C TYR A 146 -7.08 14.78 -8.43
N ASN A 147 -7.43 14.60 -7.16
CA ASN A 147 -7.46 13.28 -6.50
C ASN A 147 -8.33 12.24 -7.22
N GLN A 148 -9.31 12.66 -8.03
CA GLN A 148 -10.07 11.76 -8.89
C GLN A 148 -9.19 10.95 -9.84
N TYR A 149 -8.05 11.49 -10.28
CA TYR A 149 -7.15 10.79 -11.19
C TYR A 149 -6.32 9.71 -10.48
N ILE A 150 -6.11 9.82 -9.18
CA ILE A 150 -5.55 8.72 -8.36
C ILE A 150 -6.52 7.53 -8.35
N ILE A 151 -7.81 7.82 -8.13
CA ILE A 151 -8.87 6.81 -8.14
C ILE A 151 -8.99 6.16 -9.51
N GLU A 152 -8.95 6.97 -10.57
CA GLU A 152 -9.03 6.51 -11.95
C GLU A 152 -7.82 5.64 -12.34
N ALA A 153 -6.61 6.07 -12.01
CA ALA A 153 -5.38 5.30 -12.21
C ALA A 153 -5.47 3.91 -11.55
N TYR A 154 -5.91 3.88 -10.29
CA TYR A 154 -6.09 2.63 -9.56
C TYR A 154 -7.15 1.72 -10.21
N LYS A 155 -8.31 2.27 -10.60
CA LYS A 155 -9.38 1.52 -11.28
C LYS A 155 -8.94 0.96 -12.64
N GLN A 156 -8.05 1.65 -13.34
CA GLN A 156 -7.47 1.18 -14.60
C GLN A 156 -6.36 0.13 -14.39
N GLY A 157 -6.06 -0.25 -13.13
CA GLY A 157 -5.05 -1.25 -12.78
C GLY A 157 -3.61 -0.74 -12.87
N HIS A 158 -3.40 0.56 -12.68
CA HIS A 158 -2.09 1.14 -12.40
C HIS A 158 -1.77 1.01 -10.91
N THR A 159 -0.49 1.04 -10.57
CA THR A 159 -0.04 1.04 -9.18
C THR A 159 0.01 2.47 -8.65
N ILE A 160 -0.43 2.64 -7.41
CA ILE A 160 -0.27 3.89 -6.68
C ILE A 160 0.85 3.70 -5.65
N GLY A 161 1.84 4.57 -5.70
CA GLY A 161 2.91 4.71 -4.71
C GLY A 161 2.76 6.00 -3.91
N LEU A 162 3.51 6.13 -2.83
CA LEU A 162 3.52 7.32 -1.97
C LEU A 162 4.80 8.11 -2.23
N HIS A 163 4.67 9.40 -2.55
CA HIS A 163 5.82 10.28 -2.70
C HIS A 163 5.99 11.15 -1.47
N SER A 164 5.10 12.08 -1.26
CA SER A 164 5.06 12.97 -0.10
C SER A 164 3.67 13.61 0.01
N TYR A 165 3.30 14.08 1.19
CA TYR A 165 2.07 14.86 1.32
C TYR A 165 2.30 16.34 0.95
N LEU A 166 3.41 16.94 1.43
CA LEU A 166 3.72 18.36 1.24
C LEU A 166 4.71 18.63 0.10
N HIS A 167 5.62 17.68 -0.16
CA HIS A 167 6.74 17.78 -1.11
C HIS A 167 7.70 18.98 -0.84
N GLU A 168 7.75 19.48 0.40
CA GLU A 168 8.63 20.56 0.80
C GLU A 168 9.86 19.99 1.53
N TYR A 169 11.03 20.06 0.90
CA TYR A 169 12.28 19.45 1.42
C TYR A 169 12.65 19.92 2.82
N GLN A 170 12.47 21.22 3.11
CA GLN A 170 12.73 21.78 4.42
C GLN A 170 11.88 21.12 5.50
N ASP A 171 10.61 20.84 5.20
CA ASP A 171 9.68 20.27 6.15
C ASP A 171 9.90 18.76 6.29
N ILE A 172 9.97 18.02 5.18
CA ILE A 172 10.03 16.56 5.18
C ILE A 172 11.40 16.02 5.61
N TYR A 173 12.48 16.71 5.32
CA TYR A 173 13.84 16.27 5.64
C TYR A 173 14.46 16.97 6.87
N SER A 174 13.69 17.74 7.63
CA SER A 174 14.17 18.37 8.87
C SER A 174 14.48 17.35 9.97
N SER A 175 13.81 16.23 9.99
CA SER A 175 14.04 15.12 10.91
C SER A 175 13.37 13.82 10.42
N LYS A 176 13.78 12.67 11.00
CA LYS A 176 13.11 11.40 10.77
C LYS A 176 11.62 11.46 11.12
N ASP A 177 11.26 12.06 12.22
CA ASP A 177 9.87 12.17 12.67
C ASP A 177 9.03 13.04 11.73
N ALA A 178 9.61 14.13 11.19
CA ALA A 178 8.95 14.98 10.20
C ALA A 178 8.64 14.20 8.93
N TYR A 179 9.60 13.44 8.41
CA TYR A 179 9.38 12.57 7.25
C TYR A 179 8.25 11.54 7.47
N PHE A 180 8.29 10.82 8.60
CA PHE A 180 7.24 9.82 8.88
C PHE A 180 5.88 10.43 9.17
N LYS A 181 5.82 11.63 9.69
CA LYS A 181 4.57 12.40 9.85
C LYS A 181 3.96 12.73 8.48
N ASP A 182 4.77 13.16 7.53
CA ASP A 182 4.36 13.44 6.16
C ASP A 182 3.93 12.15 5.43
N LEU A 183 4.75 11.10 5.48
CA LEU A 183 4.45 9.78 4.90
C LEU A 183 3.14 9.18 5.44
N LYS A 184 2.86 9.38 6.74
CA LYS A 184 1.60 8.95 7.34
C LYS A 184 0.40 9.69 6.76
N LYS A 185 0.53 10.99 6.49
CA LYS A 185 -0.54 11.81 5.91
C LYS A 185 -0.88 11.35 4.50
N ILE A 186 0.14 11.21 3.63
CA ILE A 186 -0.11 10.76 2.26
C ILE A 186 -0.66 9.33 2.23
N LYS A 187 -0.17 8.43 3.08
CA LYS A 187 -0.72 7.08 3.23
C LYS A 187 -2.19 7.08 3.63
N GLN A 188 -2.59 7.94 4.56
CA GLN A 188 -3.98 8.05 4.99
C GLN A 188 -4.87 8.59 3.86
N MET A 189 -4.42 9.62 3.14
CA MET A 189 -5.13 10.19 2.00
C MET A 189 -5.35 9.12 0.92
N VAL A 190 -4.30 8.44 0.49
CA VAL A 190 -4.40 7.39 -0.53
C VAL A 190 -5.32 6.26 -0.08
N LYS A 191 -5.23 5.81 1.19
CA LYS A 191 -6.14 4.80 1.72
C LYS A 191 -7.61 5.23 1.69
N GLN A 192 -7.89 6.51 1.97
CA GLN A 192 -9.27 7.04 1.88
C GLN A 192 -9.78 7.04 0.44
N LEU A 193 -8.92 7.34 -0.54
CA LEU A 193 -9.28 7.43 -1.95
C LEU A 193 -9.51 6.05 -2.61
N ILE A 194 -8.63 5.08 -2.35
CA ILE A 194 -8.64 3.79 -3.06
C ILE A 194 -8.91 2.56 -2.18
N GLY A 195 -9.07 2.74 -0.87
CA GLY A 195 -9.50 1.67 0.06
C GLY A 195 -8.40 0.71 0.51
N ILE A 196 -7.20 0.73 -0.08
CA ILE A 196 -6.10 -0.18 0.24
C ILE A 196 -4.95 0.54 0.94
N GLN A 197 -4.07 -0.23 1.61
CA GLN A 197 -2.82 0.29 2.13
C GLN A 197 -1.71 0.11 1.09
N VAL A 198 -0.99 1.19 0.81
CA VAL A 198 0.15 1.21 -0.09
C VAL A 198 1.45 1.14 0.70
N HIS A 199 2.41 0.36 0.19
CA HIS A 199 3.73 0.15 0.79
C HIS A 199 4.89 0.54 -0.13
N TYR A 200 4.60 0.95 -1.35
CA TYR A 200 5.59 1.43 -2.32
C TYR A 200 5.80 2.92 -2.13
N ILE A 201 7.04 3.35 -1.96
CA ILE A 201 7.38 4.76 -1.78
C ILE A 201 8.49 5.18 -2.74
N ARG A 202 8.57 6.45 -3.03
CA ARG A 202 9.74 7.11 -3.61
C ARG A 202 10.04 8.35 -2.79
N PHE A 203 11.30 8.52 -2.41
CA PHE A 203 11.74 9.71 -1.71
C PHE A 203 11.76 10.91 -2.66
N PRO A 204 11.25 12.09 -2.27
CA PRO A 204 11.45 13.32 -3.03
C PRO A 204 12.92 13.54 -3.37
N GLY A 205 13.23 13.60 -4.68
CA GLY A 205 14.59 13.68 -5.20
C GLY A 205 15.41 12.38 -5.14
N GLY A 206 14.76 11.24 -4.83
CA GLY A 206 15.40 9.94 -4.71
C GLY A 206 16.22 9.73 -3.42
N SER A 207 16.65 8.49 -3.19
CA SER A 207 17.43 8.13 -1.99
C SER A 207 18.86 8.75 -2.01
N SER A 208 19.38 9.09 -3.17
CA SER A 208 20.71 9.70 -3.36
C SER A 208 20.71 11.23 -3.32
N ASN A 209 19.57 11.87 -3.06
CA ASN A 209 19.50 13.33 -3.07
C ASN A 209 20.46 13.96 -2.05
N ARG A 210 21.09 15.05 -2.47
CA ARG A 210 22.04 15.80 -1.65
C ARG A 210 21.42 17.02 -0.97
N ILE A 211 20.22 17.43 -1.39
CA ILE A 211 19.56 18.62 -0.87
C ILE A 211 19.14 18.40 0.59
N SER A 212 18.70 17.19 0.92
CA SER A 212 18.26 16.81 2.27
C SER A 212 19.31 17.07 3.37
N LYS A 213 20.62 16.99 3.04
CA LYS A 213 21.68 17.27 4.02
C LYS A 213 21.70 18.72 4.52
N ASN A 214 21.13 19.65 3.74
CA ASN A 214 21.03 21.05 4.15
C ASN A 214 20.06 21.24 5.33
N TYR A 215 19.16 20.29 5.54
CA TYR A 215 18.16 20.32 6.60
C TYR A 215 18.49 19.35 7.74
N CYS A 216 19.04 18.16 7.42
CA CYS A 216 19.49 17.19 8.41
C CYS A 216 20.58 16.29 7.82
N HIS A 217 21.79 16.42 8.31
CA HIS A 217 22.93 15.62 7.86
C HIS A 217 22.72 14.13 8.18
N GLY A 218 22.98 13.25 7.22
CA GLY A 218 22.83 11.80 7.38
C GLY A 218 21.36 11.31 7.38
N ILE A 219 20.41 12.17 7.03
CA ILE A 219 18.98 11.82 7.10
C ILE A 219 18.62 10.69 6.15
N MET A 220 19.14 10.68 4.90
CA MET A 220 18.81 9.64 3.93
C MET A 220 19.34 8.27 4.37
N SER A 221 20.54 8.22 4.94
CA SER A 221 21.10 6.99 5.54
C SER A 221 20.25 6.41 6.65
N GLN A 222 19.50 7.25 7.38
CA GLN A 222 18.57 6.81 8.41
C GLN A 222 17.23 6.39 7.81
N LEU A 223 16.66 7.20 6.91
CA LEU A 223 15.34 6.98 6.34
C LEU A 223 15.28 5.71 5.50
N THR A 224 16.28 5.45 4.65
CA THR A 224 16.32 4.26 3.79
C THR A 224 16.26 2.95 4.59
N ARG A 225 16.93 2.90 5.73
CA ARG A 225 16.85 1.75 6.64
C ARG A 225 15.53 1.66 7.39
N GLU A 226 15.04 2.81 7.84
CA GLU A 226 13.85 2.84 8.71
C GLU A 226 12.56 2.55 7.94
N VAL A 227 12.40 3.01 6.69
CA VAL A 227 11.24 2.70 5.86
C VAL A 227 11.12 1.20 5.59
N ILE A 228 12.24 0.52 5.31
CA ILE A 228 12.27 -0.94 5.13
C ILE A 228 11.86 -1.67 6.42
N LYS A 229 12.36 -1.22 7.58
CA LYS A 229 11.96 -1.80 8.88
C LYS A 229 10.47 -1.64 9.15
N GLN A 230 9.85 -0.55 8.68
CA GLN A 230 8.42 -0.29 8.82
C GLN A 230 7.56 -0.97 7.76
N GLY A 231 8.16 -1.78 6.88
CA GLY A 231 7.46 -2.57 5.87
C GLY A 231 7.12 -1.80 4.60
N TYR A 232 7.85 -0.73 4.30
CA TYR A 232 7.81 -0.07 2.99
C TYR A 232 8.96 -0.56 2.14
N GLN A 233 8.78 -0.50 0.80
CA GLN A 233 9.86 -0.59 -0.18
C GLN A 233 9.96 0.74 -0.92
N TYR A 234 11.18 1.28 -1.00
CA TYR A 234 11.42 2.48 -1.80
C TYR A 234 11.99 2.11 -3.18
N TYR A 235 11.69 2.94 -4.16
CA TYR A 235 12.07 2.73 -5.55
C TYR A 235 12.77 3.98 -6.07
N ASP A 236 14.07 3.88 -6.36
CA ASP A 236 14.78 4.82 -7.20
C ASP A 236 14.59 4.40 -8.68
N TRP A 237 15.47 4.77 -9.57
CA TRP A 237 15.34 4.49 -11.00
C TRP A 237 16.71 4.15 -11.62
N ASN A 238 16.68 3.43 -12.74
CA ASN A 238 17.84 3.18 -13.60
C ASN A 238 17.62 3.66 -15.04
N GLY A 239 16.48 4.31 -15.30
CA GLY A 239 16.16 5.03 -16.52
C GLY A 239 15.53 6.37 -16.18
N ASP A 240 15.87 7.43 -16.90
CA ASP A 240 15.45 8.79 -16.60
C ASP A 240 15.05 9.52 -17.89
N THR A 241 13.87 10.14 -17.89
CA THR A 241 13.42 11.03 -18.97
C THR A 241 14.13 12.36 -18.97
N THR A 242 14.82 12.70 -17.87
CA THR A 242 15.44 14.02 -17.59
C THR A 242 14.48 15.20 -17.61
N ASP A 243 13.17 14.94 -17.53
CA ASP A 243 12.13 15.97 -17.53
C ASP A 243 12.17 16.82 -16.24
N ALA A 244 12.79 16.34 -15.17
CA ALA A 244 13.02 17.09 -13.94
C ALA A 244 14.02 18.25 -14.12
N SER A 245 14.81 18.27 -15.18
CA SER A 245 15.84 19.30 -15.40
C SER A 245 15.30 20.67 -15.74
N GLY A 246 14.00 20.79 -15.99
CA GLY A 246 13.30 22.05 -16.25
C GLY A 246 11.88 21.84 -16.73
N ASP A 247 11.18 22.95 -16.97
CA ASP A 247 9.86 22.93 -17.57
C ASP A 247 9.97 22.88 -19.09
N HIS A 248 9.00 22.23 -19.75
CA HIS A 248 8.91 22.15 -21.21
C HIS A 248 10.20 21.66 -21.92
N ILE A 249 10.90 20.69 -21.32
CA ILE A 249 12.07 20.07 -21.97
C ILE A 249 11.63 19.53 -23.35
N PRO A 250 12.42 19.74 -24.42
CA PRO A 250 12.05 19.29 -25.75
C PRO A 250 11.69 17.81 -25.81
N THR A 251 10.54 17.48 -26.38
CA THR A 251 10.03 16.10 -26.50
C THR A 251 11.07 15.12 -27.07
N ALA A 252 11.86 15.57 -28.09
CA ALA A 252 12.93 14.76 -28.67
C ALA A 252 14.04 14.41 -27.65
N THR A 253 14.36 15.33 -26.74
CA THR A 253 15.34 15.11 -25.66
C THR A 253 14.79 14.08 -24.67
N ILE A 254 13.54 14.23 -24.25
CA ILE A 254 12.88 13.28 -23.34
C ILE A 254 12.86 11.87 -23.95
N ILE A 255 12.46 11.74 -25.22
CA ILE A 255 12.45 10.46 -25.94
C ILE A 255 13.86 9.84 -25.97
N LYS A 256 14.86 10.64 -26.37
CA LYS A 256 16.26 10.17 -26.46
C LYS A 256 16.76 9.64 -25.11
N GLN A 257 16.53 10.38 -24.03
CA GLN A 257 16.98 10.00 -22.69
C GLN A 257 16.20 8.78 -22.18
N ALA A 258 14.88 8.81 -22.25
CA ALA A 258 14.03 7.71 -21.82
C ALA A 258 14.30 6.38 -22.54
N THR A 259 14.84 6.42 -23.77
CA THR A 259 15.10 5.22 -24.60
C THR A 259 16.58 4.84 -24.65
N SER A 260 17.42 5.41 -23.79
CA SER A 260 18.84 5.10 -23.73
C SER A 260 19.16 3.80 -23.00
N GLU A 261 18.25 3.34 -22.13
CA GLU A 261 18.48 2.20 -21.27
C GLU A 261 18.22 0.86 -21.96
N THR A 262 19.03 -0.14 -21.58
CA THR A 262 18.98 -1.49 -22.16
C THR A 262 18.90 -2.61 -21.12
N HIS A 263 18.71 -2.26 -19.84
CA HIS A 263 18.51 -3.22 -18.75
C HIS A 263 17.32 -4.14 -19.01
N GLN A 264 17.35 -5.36 -18.50
CA GLN A 264 16.18 -6.26 -18.58
C GLN A 264 14.97 -5.68 -17.85
N ASN A 265 15.22 -5.06 -16.68
CA ASN A 265 14.20 -4.40 -15.90
C ASN A 265 14.55 -2.90 -15.74
N ILE A 266 13.72 -2.06 -16.29
CA ILE A 266 13.91 -0.60 -16.30
C ILE A 266 12.87 0.03 -15.40
N VAL A 267 13.30 0.69 -14.33
CA VAL A 267 12.48 1.62 -13.56
C VAL A 267 12.70 3.01 -14.16
N LEU A 268 11.75 3.46 -14.97
CA LEU A 268 11.87 4.70 -15.74
C LEU A 268 11.20 5.85 -14.99
N LEU A 269 12.00 6.87 -14.63
CA LEU A 269 11.52 8.09 -13.99
C LEU A 269 10.94 9.06 -15.02
N ALA A 270 9.77 9.58 -14.71
CA ALA A 270 9.09 10.71 -15.35
C ALA A 270 8.27 11.47 -14.31
N HIS A 271 7.74 12.63 -14.68
CA HIS A 271 6.86 13.43 -13.82
C HIS A 271 5.56 13.75 -14.53
N ASP A 272 4.46 13.91 -13.77
CA ASP A 272 3.14 14.20 -14.29
C ASP A 272 2.53 15.51 -13.76
N THR A 273 3.37 16.44 -13.30
CA THR A 273 2.91 17.81 -12.95
C THR A 273 2.43 18.57 -14.17
N ASP A 274 1.70 19.66 -13.96
CA ASP A 274 1.14 20.49 -15.04
C ASP A 274 2.19 21.05 -16.02
N ALA A 275 3.43 21.26 -15.55
CA ALA A 275 4.54 21.74 -16.37
C ALA A 275 5.15 20.68 -17.31
N LYS A 276 4.69 19.40 -17.23
CA LYS A 276 5.28 18.25 -17.94
C LYS A 276 4.47 17.82 -19.18
N ASP A 277 3.88 18.76 -19.90
CA ASP A 277 3.11 18.53 -21.12
C ASP A 277 3.96 17.90 -22.25
N THR A 278 5.27 18.23 -22.31
CA THR A 278 6.22 17.63 -23.26
C THR A 278 6.56 16.19 -22.92
N THR A 279 6.56 15.82 -21.63
CA THR A 279 6.65 14.43 -21.17
C THR A 279 5.44 13.65 -21.67
N VAL A 280 4.23 14.19 -21.50
CA VAL A 280 3.01 13.58 -22.04
C VAL A 280 3.11 13.36 -23.55
N ALA A 281 3.59 14.36 -24.30
CA ALA A 281 3.77 14.26 -25.75
C ALA A 281 4.82 13.20 -26.16
N ALA A 282 5.82 12.93 -25.33
CA ALA A 282 6.87 11.95 -25.57
C ALA A 282 6.41 10.50 -25.37
N LEU A 283 5.43 10.25 -24.47
CA LEU A 283 5.03 8.91 -24.04
C LEU A 283 4.67 7.94 -25.16
N PRO A 284 3.91 8.32 -26.22
CA PRO A 284 3.60 7.41 -27.32
C PRO A 284 4.86 6.81 -27.95
N SER A 285 5.87 7.63 -28.23
CA SER A 285 7.12 7.20 -28.83
C SER A 285 7.96 6.33 -27.90
N ILE A 286 8.02 6.67 -26.61
CA ILE A 286 8.73 5.90 -25.59
C ILE A 286 8.11 4.49 -25.46
N ILE A 287 6.77 4.42 -25.33
CA ILE A 287 6.07 3.15 -25.18
C ILE A 287 6.24 2.27 -26.41
N GLN A 288 6.11 2.87 -27.61
CA GLN A 288 6.27 2.14 -28.86
C GLN A 288 7.69 1.58 -29.01
N TYR A 289 8.72 2.40 -28.75
CA TYR A 289 10.13 1.98 -28.81
C TYR A 289 10.40 0.74 -27.95
N TYR A 290 9.98 0.75 -26.69
CA TYR A 290 10.23 -0.39 -25.81
C TYR A 290 9.41 -1.62 -26.19
N LYS A 291 8.16 -1.44 -26.63
CA LYS A 291 7.33 -2.55 -27.11
C LYS A 291 7.93 -3.24 -28.36
N GLU A 292 8.45 -2.46 -29.30
CA GLU A 292 9.14 -3.01 -30.48
C GLU A 292 10.41 -3.80 -30.10
N LYS A 293 11.02 -3.49 -28.96
CA LYS A 293 12.16 -4.23 -28.39
C LYS A 293 11.72 -5.40 -27.48
N GLY A 294 10.42 -5.67 -27.39
CA GLY A 294 9.86 -6.80 -26.63
C GLY A 294 9.68 -6.54 -25.14
N TYR A 295 9.70 -5.31 -24.69
CA TYR A 295 9.41 -4.97 -23.30
C TYR A 295 7.91 -4.94 -23.02
N GLN A 296 7.56 -5.37 -21.81
CA GLN A 296 6.23 -5.20 -21.23
C GLN A 296 6.23 -3.99 -20.30
N PHE A 297 5.11 -3.26 -20.25
CA PHE A 297 4.89 -2.17 -19.31
C PHE A 297 4.03 -2.66 -18.16
N LEU A 298 4.60 -2.73 -16.95
CA LEU A 298 3.93 -3.20 -15.74
C LEU A 298 3.93 -2.13 -14.66
N GLY A 299 2.90 -2.14 -13.80
CA GLY A 299 2.95 -1.42 -12.53
C GLY A 299 3.83 -2.16 -11.54
N ILE A 300 4.38 -1.44 -10.57
CA ILE A 300 5.15 -2.02 -9.46
C ILE A 300 4.20 -2.86 -8.58
N ASP A 301 4.67 -4.03 -8.16
CA ASP A 301 4.01 -4.94 -7.24
C ASP A 301 5.01 -5.51 -6.21
N ASP A 302 4.58 -6.46 -5.38
CA ASP A 302 5.42 -7.05 -4.33
C ASP A 302 6.57 -7.93 -4.86
N GLU A 303 6.59 -8.27 -6.15
CA GLU A 303 7.63 -9.08 -6.79
C GLU A 303 8.52 -8.26 -7.73
N SER A 304 8.22 -6.96 -7.90
CA SER A 304 8.90 -6.09 -8.88
C SER A 304 10.35 -5.82 -8.52
N TYR A 305 11.18 -5.69 -9.58
CA TYR A 305 12.54 -5.24 -9.44
C TYR A 305 12.60 -3.80 -8.90
N TYR A 306 13.46 -3.58 -7.91
CA TYR A 306 13.74 -2.24 -7.40
C TYR A 306 15.18 -1.83 -7.62
N VAL A 307 15.39 -0.52 -7.78
CA VAL A 307 16.68 0.13 -7.81
C VAL A 307 16.85 0.92 -6.52
N HIS A 308 18.01 0.81 -5.91
CA HIS A 308 18.45 1.68 -4.82
C HIS A 308 19.72 2.39 -5.24
N HIS A 309 19.70 3.72 -5.22
CA HIS A 309 20.89 4.52 -5.50
C HIS A 309 21.85 4.52 -4.31
N ASP A 310 23.13 4.77 -4.58
CA ASP A 310 24.13 5.00 -3.54
C ASP A 310 23.79 6.26 -2.72
N ILE A 311 23.71 6.08 -1.40
CA ILE A 311 23.32 7.18 -0.51
C ILE A 311 24.41 8.23 -0.44
N GLN A 312 24.05 9.49 -0.69
CA GLN A 312 24.96 10.65 -0.72
C GLN A 312 24.84 11.56 0.51
N ASN A 313 23.92 11.24 1.44
CA ASN A 313 23.66 11.98 2.68
C ASN A 313 23.39 11.05 3.87
#